data_6ff5570cd8435df067b84ceaeb55f59b
#
_entry.id   6ff5570cd8435df067b84ceaeb55f59b
#
_cell.length_a   1.000
_cell.length_b   1.000
_cell.length_c   1.000
_cell.angle_alpha   90.00
_cell.angle_beta   90.00
_cell.angle_gamma   90.00
#
_symmetry.space_group_name_H-M   'P 1'
#
loop_
_entity.id
_entity.type
_entity.pdbx_description
1 polymer ?
#
loop_
_entity_poly.entity_id
_entity_poly.type
_entity_poly.pdbx_seq_one_letter_code
_entity_poly.pdbx_strand_id
1 'polypeptide(L)'
;MRVELIVNGEMRTVEVEPRMSLLDCLRERLLLTGAHAGCEHGVCGACTVLIDGAPARSCLMFAVQADGYAITTIEGVTPGPGELSPIQDAFCETHGMQCGYCTPAMILTAHALLADNPDPTRADIVDAISANICRCTGYAQIVEAIALAAERMRGLNRPARKP
;
A
#
# COMPACT_ATOMS: atom_id res chain seq x y z
N MET A 1 -6.56 -17.52 -19.33
CA MET A 1 -5.46 -18.32 -18.70
C MET A 1 -5.73 -18.40 -17.23
N ARG A 2 -5.42 -19.54 -16.62
CA ARG A 2 -5.51 -19.71 -15.16
C ARG A 2 -4.19 -19.25 -14.53
N VAL A 3 -4.27 -18.41 -13.52
CA VAL A 3 -3.12 -17.91 -12.73
C VAL A 3 -3.37 -18.14 -11.24
N GLU A 4 -2.30 -18.34 -10.49
CA GLU A 4 -2.34 -18.56 -9.05
C GLU A 4 -1.61 -17.41 -8.36
N LEU A 5 -2.35 -16.57 -7.63
CA LEU A 5 -1.85 -15.39 -6.95
C LEU A 5 -1.93 -15.61 -5.45
N ILE A 6 -0.91 -15.22 -4.71
CA ILE A 6 -0.98 -15.16 -3.25
C ILE A 6 -1.38 -13.74 -2.87
N VAL A 7 -2.65 -13.51 -2.59
CA VAL A 7 -3.16 -12.15 -2.32
C VAL A 7 -3.55 -12.03 -0.86
N ASN A 8 -2.91 -11.08 -0.15
CA ASN A 8 -3.12 -10.84 1.28
C ASN A 8 -2.95 -12.12 2.13
N GLY A 9 -1.98 -12.95 1.76
CA GLY A 9 -1.67 -14.21 2.44
C GLY A 9 -2.55 -15.40 2.04
N GLU A 10 -3.53 -15.20 1.14
CA GLU A 10 -4.40 -16.25 0.67
C GLU A 10 -4.14 -16.65 -0.79
N MET A 11 -4.09 -17.95 -1.07
CA MET A 11 -3.98 -18.44 -2.44
C MET A 11 -5.31 -18.21 -3.19
N ARG A 12 -5.23 -17.50 -4.30
CA ARG A 12 -6.36 -17.19 -5.19
C ARG A 12 -6.09 -17.72 -6.58
N THR A 13 -6.97 -18.55 -7.09
CA THR A 13 -6.92 -18.99 -8.48
C THR A 13 -7.93 -18.19 -9.29
N VAL A 14 -7.46 -17.53 -10.35
CA VAL A 14 -8.32 -16.70 -11.22
C VAL A 14 -8.11 -17.03 -12.68
N GLU A 15 -9.20 -16.93 -13.46
CA GLU A 15 -9.11 -16.97 -14.91
C GLU A 15 -9.01 -15.56 -15.46
N VAL A 16 -7.95 -15.30 -16.23
CA VAL A 16 -7.66 -13.99 -16.79
C VAL A 16 -7.39 -14.07 -18.29
N GLU A 17 -7.67 -12.99 -18.99
CA GLU A 17 -7.15 -12.80 -20.34
C GLU A 17 -5.64 -12.49 -20.28
N PRO A 18 -4.84 -12.94 -21.27
CA PRO A 18 -3.38 -12.70 -21.24
C PRO A 18 -2.95 -11.25 -21.09
N ARG A 19 -3.76 -10.33 -21.57
CA ARG A 19 -3.52 -8.87 -21.54
C ARG A 19 -4.19 -8.15 -20.37
N MET A 20 -4.88 -8.85 -19.48
CA MET A 20 -5.50 -8.24 -18.30
C MET A 20 -4.43 -7.70 -17.37
N SER A 21 -4.55 -6.41 -16.97
CA SER A 21 -3.64 -5.84 -16.00
C SER A 21 -3.84 -6.49 -14.63
N LEU A 22 -2.81 -6.47 -13.79
CA LEU A 22 -2.95 -6.90 -12.40
C LEU A 22 -3.97 -6.02 -11.66
N LEU A 23 -4.01 -4.72 -11.98
CA LEU A 23 -5.00 -3.79 -11.43
C LEU A 23 -6.43 -4.24 -11.71
N ASP A 24 -6.75 -4.53 -12.97
CA ASP A 24 -8.10 -4.99 -13.36
C ASP A 24 -8.42 -6.36 -12.74
N CYS A 25 -7.44 -7.26 -12.68
CA CYS A 25 -7.60 -8.55 -12.03
C CYS A 25 -7.96 -8.38 -10.54
N LEU A 26 -7.24 -7.56 -9.80
CA LEU A 26 -7.53 -7.28 -8.38
C LEU A 26 -8.92 -6.69 -8.20
N ARG A 27 -9.29 -5.70 -9.02
CA ARG A 27 -10.54 -4.95 -8.89
C ARG A 27 -11.78 -5.72 -9.37
N GLU A 28 -11.68 -6.36 -10.54
CA GLU A 28 -12.83 -6.95 -11.23
C GLU A 28 -13.00 -8.44 -10.94
N ARG A 29 -11.90 -9.17 -10.74
CA ARG A 29 -11.95 -10.64 -10.49
C ARG A 29 -11.93 -10.96 -9.01
N LEU A 30 -11.13 -10.24 -8.23
CA LEU A 30 -11.00 -10.46 -6.80
C LEU A 30 -11.79 -9.47 -5.94
N LEU A 31 -12.40 -8.44 -6.54
CA LEU A 31 -13.21 -7.40 -5.90
C LEU A 31 -12.44 -6.61 -4.83
N LEU A 32 -11.11 -6.56 -4.96
CA LEU A 32 -10.21 -5.77 -4.12
C LEU A 32 -10.08 -4.36 -4.74
N THR A 33 -11.01 -3.49 -4.38
CA THR A 33 -11.17 -2.18 -5.03
C THR A 33 -10.32 -1.07 -4.44
N GLY A 34 -9.56 -1.34 -3.37
CA GLY A 34 -8.67 -0.37 -2.72
C GLY A 34 -7.47 0.06 -3.58
N ALA A 35 -7.03 -0.75 -4.53
CA ALA A 35 -6.13 -0.29 -5.57
C ALA A 35 -6.90 0.52 -6.62
N HIS A 36 -6.57 1.81 -6.80
CA HIS A 36 -7.36 2.72 -7.62
C HIS A 36 -6.80 2.89 -9.04
N ALA A 37 -7.69 2.91 -10.05
CA ALA A 37 -7.36 3.16 -11.44
C ALA A 37 -7.35 4.68 -11.74
N GLY A 38 -6.19 5.33 -11.69
CA GLY A 38 -6.07 6.77 -11.94
C GLY A 38 -5.60 7.10 -13.36
N CYS A 39 -4.36 6.80 -13.69
CA CYS A 39 -3.74 7.16 -14.97
C CYS A 39 -3.55 5.97 -15.92
N GLU A 40 -3.48 4.76 -15.40
CA GLU A 40 -3.26 3.48 -16.13
C GLU A 40 -1.98 3.44 -17.00
N HIS A 41 -1.04 4.34 -16.74
CA HIS A 41 0.27 4.39 -17.41
C HIS A 41 1.44 4.65 -16.46
N GLY A 42 1.26 4.33 -15.15
CA GLY A 42 2.32 4.25 -14.17
C GLY A 42 2.72 5.55 -13.48
N VAL A 43 2.16 6.72 -13.86
CA VAL A 43 2.60 8.03 -13.36
C VAL A 43 2.01 8.36 -11.98
N CYS A 44 0.69 8.17 -11.77
CA CYS A 44 0.02 8.71 -10.57
C CYS A 44 0.26 7.91 -9.29
N GLY A 45 0.59 6.64 -9.39
CA GLY A 45 0.82 5.76 -8.25
C GLY A 45 -0.41 5.28 -7.49
N ALA A 46 -1.63 5.69 -7.87
CA ALA A 46 -2.87 5.32 -7.16
C ALA A 46 -3.14 3.80 -7.13
N CYS A 47 -2.58 3.07 -8.09
CA CYS A 47 -2.68 1.62 -8.21
C CYS A 47 -1.55 0.84 -7.51
N THR A 48 -0.76 1.49 -6.64
CA THR A 48 0.34 0.82 -5.95
C THR A 48 -0.18 -0.33 -5.09
N VAL A 49 0.45 -1.48 -5.26
CA VAL A 49 0.37 -2.67 -4.41
C VAL A 49 1.77 -3.07 -4.01
N LEU A 50 1.92 -3.98 -3.06
CA LEU A 50 3.22 -4.58 -2.77
C LEU A 50 3.31 -5.94 -3.47
N ILE A 51 4.40 -6.16 -4.19
CA ILE A 51 4.77 -7.45 -4.77
C ILE A 51 6.01 -7.93 -4.01
N ASP A 52 5.89 -9.04 -3.29
CA ASP A 52 6.94 -9.55 -2.39
C ASP A 52 7.47 -8.46 -1.43
N GLY A 53 6.58 -7.60 -0.94
CA GLY A 53 6.90 -6.49 -0.04
C GLY A 53 7.37 -5.20 -0.71
N ALA A 54 7.70 -5.20 -2.00
CA ALA A 54 8.16 -4.02 -2.74
C ALA A 54 7.00 -3.28 -3.45
N PRO A 55 6.95 -1.93 -3.41
CA PRO A 55 5.91 -1.16 -4.10
C PRO A 55 5.98 -1.33 -5.62
N ALA A 56 4.86 -1.68 -6.22
CA ALA A 56 4.73 -1.85 -7.67
C ALA A 56 3.46 -1.20 -8.22
N ARG A 57 3.49 -0.81 -9.49
CA ARG A 57 2.34 -0.24 -10.22
C ARG A 57 1.53 -1.37 -10.86
N SER A 58 0.43 -1.76 -10.24
CA SER A 58 -0.40 -2.87 -10.74
C SER A 58 -0.99 -2.61 -12.14
N CYS A 59 -1.12 -1.36 -12.57
CA CYS A 59 -1.57 -1.02 -13.94
C CYS A 59 -0.51 -1.29 -15.03
N LEU A 60 0.78 -1.46 -14.67
CA LEU A 60 1.86 -1.73 -15.61
C LEU A 60 2.26 -3.21 -15.66
N MET A 61 1.68 -4.04 -14.82
CA MET A 61 1.94 -5.48 -14.75
C MET A 61 0.73 -6.25 -15.27
N PHE A 62 0.95 -7.24 -16.12
CA PHE A 62 -0.12 -8.17 -16.47
C PHE A 62 -0.36 -9.17 -15.34
N ALA A 63 -1.62 -9.57 -15.14
CA ALA A 63 -1.97 -10.55 -14.11
C ALA A 63 -1.22 -11.87 -14.29
N VAL A 64 -0.96 -12.29 -15.52
CA VAL A 64 -0.18 -13.49 -15.84
C VAL A 64 1.28 -13.41 -15.42
N GLN A 65 1.83 -12.20 -15.28
CA GLN A 65 3.21 -11.99 -14.81
C GLN A 65 3.32 -12.08 -13.29
N ALA A 66 2.19 -11.94 -12.60
CA ALA A 66 2.12 -12.00 -11.14
C ALA A 66 1.91 -13.42 -10.60
N ASP A 67 1.89 -14.43 -11.47
CA ASP A 67 1.70 -15.84 -11.10
C ASP A 67 2.78 -16.27 -10.08
N GLY A 68 2.35 -16.79 -8.94
CA GLY A 68 3.22 -17.22 -7.85
C GLY A 68 3.78 -16.13 -6.93
N TYR A 69 3.55 -14.84 -7.24
CA TYR A 69 4.02 -13.75 -6.37
C TYR A 69 3.07 -13.49 -5.19
N ALA A 70 3.65 -13.03 -4.08
CA ALA A 70 2.90 -12.52 -2.94
C ALA A 70 2.49 -11.06 -3.17
N ILE A 71 1.18 -10.80 -3.23
CA ILE A 71 0.60 -9.49 -3.49
C ILE A 71 -0.06 -9.00 -2.20
N THR A 72 0.34 -7.82 -1.72
CA THR A 72 -0.36 -7.15 -0.61
C THR A 72 -1.09 -5.93 -1.14
N THR A 73 -2.40 -5.88 -0.91
CA THR A 73 -3.25 -4.72 -1.19
C THR A 73 -3.60 -4.00 0.12
N ILE A 74 -4.26 -2.84 0.03
CA ILE A 74 -4.64 -2.09 1.24
C ILE A 74 -5.56 -2.89 2.17
N GLU A 75 -6.38 -3.76 1.62
CA GLU A 75 -7.26 -4.64 2.37
C GLU A 75 -6.49 -5.63 3.26
N GLY A 76 -5.24 -5.95 2.88
CA GLY A 76 -4.38 -6.89 3.61
C GLY A 76 -3.52 -6.27 4.71
N VAL A 77 -3.50 -4.93 4.87
CA VAL A 77 -2.68 -4.28 5.92
C VAL A 77 -3.46 -3.96 7.19
N THR A 78 -4.75 -4.21 7.21
CA THR A 78 -5.62 -4.03 8.37
C THR A 78 -5.48 -5.24 9.29
N PRO A 79 -5.23 -5.06 10.62
CA PRO A 79 -5.04 -6.18 11.54
C PRO A 79 -6.27 -7.08 11.68
N GLY A 80 -7.47 -6.48 11.62
CA GLY A 80 -8.73 -7.20 11.71
C GLY A 80 -9.94 -6.30 11.42
N PRO A 81 -11.13 -6.86 11.38
CA PRO A 81 -12.35 -6.09 11.12
C PRO A 81 -12.55 -4.98 12.16
N GLY A 82 -12.61 -3.73 11.71
CA GLY A 82 -12.82 -2.56 12.58
C GLY A 82 -11.55 -2.05 13.27
N GLU A 83 -10.39 -2.66 13.04
CA GLU A 83 -9.10 -2.22 13.57
C GLU A 83 -8.31 -1.47 12.50
N LEU A 84 -7.56 -0.46 12.90
CA LEU A 84 -6.64 0.26 12.04
C LEU A 84 -5.20 -0.18 12.35
N SER A 85 -4.38 -0.34 11.32
CA SER A 85 -2.95 -0.47 11.52
C SER A 85 -2.36 0.85 12.07
N PRO A 86 -1.18 0.84 12.72
CA PRO A 86 -0.56 2.07 13.21
C PRO A 86 -0.39 3.15 12.14
N ILE A 87 -0.17 2.76 10.89
CA ILE A 87 -0.06 3.69 9.76
C ILE A 87 -1.43 4.29 9.43
N GLN A 88 -2.46 3.47 9.31
CA GLN A 88 -3.82 3.93 9.03
C GLN A 88 -4.33 4.88 10.12
N ASP A 89 -4.10 4.55 11.38
CA ASP A 89 -4.47 5.37 12.53
C ASP A 89 -3.75 6.73 12.51
N ALA A 90 -2.44 6.76 12.21
CA ALA A 90 -1.68 7.99 12.06
C ALA A 90 -2.21 8.87 10.93
N PHE A 91 -2.61 8.29 9.78
CA PHE A 91 -3.25 9.03 8.70
C PHE A 91 -4.58 9.66 9.10
N CYS A 92 -5.37 8.99 9.95
CA CYS A 92 -6.61 9.55 10.49
C CYS A 92 -6.31 10.73 11.43
N GLU A 93 -5.36 10.58 12.34
CA GLU A 93 -5.04 11.58 13.37
C GLU A 93 -4.45 12.85 12.79
N THR A 94 -3.53 12.73 11.83
CA THR A 94 -2.87 13.88 11.20
C THR A 94 -3.67 14.50 10.04
N HIS A 95 -4.86 13.96 9.75
CA HIS A 95 -5.63 14.33 8.57
C HIS A 95 -4.85 14.15 7.25
N GLY A 96 -4.03 13.08 7.17
CA GLY A 96 -3.21 12.73 6.01
C GLY A 96 -4.02 12.33 4.76
N MET A 97 -5.34 12.47 4.82
CA MET A 97 -6.25 12.20 3.70
C MET A 97 -7.33 13.28 3.60
N GLN A 98 -7.81 13.54 2.36
CA GLN A 98 -8.98 14.37 2.10
C GLN A 98 -9.97 13.59 1.23
N CYS A 99 -9.79 13.54 -0.10
CA CYS A 99 -10.67 12.74 -0.95
C CYS A 99 -10.46 11.21 -0.80
N GLY A 100 -9.34 10.78 -0.23
CA GLY A 100 -9.03 9.36 0.01
C GLY A 100 -8.46 8.61 -1.20
N TYR A 101 -8.44 9.19 -2.40
CA TYR A 101 -8.11 8.46 -3.62
C TYR A 101 -6.67 7.94 -3.67
N CYS A 102 -5.69 8.73 -3.22
CA CYS A 102 -4.29 8.31 -3.15
C CYS A 102 -3.94 7.54 -1.86
N THR A 103 -4.82 7.56 -0.87
CA THR A 103 -4.53 7.09 0.50
C THR A 103 -4.13 5.62 0.58
N PRO A 104 -4.80 4.67 -0.10
CA PRO A 104 -4.38 3.28 -0.08
C PRO A 104 -2.94 3.08 -0.57
N ALA A 105 -2.60 3.72 -1.67
CA ALA A 105 -1.27 3.66 -2.25
C ALA A 105 -0.20 4.31 -1.37
N MET A 106 -0.51 5.45 -0.73
CA MET A 106 0.38 6.12 0.21
C MET A 106 0.65 5.25 1.45
N ILE A 107 -0.38 4.59 1.99
CA ILE A 107 -0.26 3.68 3.14
C ILE A 107 0.60 2.47 2.78
N LEU A 108 0.40 1.85 1.62
CA LEU A 108 1.23 0.73 1.17
C LEU A 108 2.70 1.13 0.95
N THR A 109 2.92 2.32 0.37
CA THR A 109 4.27 2.87 0.21
C THR A 109 4.93 3.12 1.57
N ALA A 110 4.19 3.69 2.52
CA ALA A 110 4.66 3.88 3.89
C ALA A 110 4.94 2.54 4.59
N HIS A 111 4.09 1.54 4.38
CA HIS A 111 4.28 0.20 4.94
C HIS A 111 5.61 -0.41 4.47
N ALA A 112 5.91 -0.33 3.16
CA ALA A 112 7.17 -0.82 2.62
C ALA A 112 8.38 -0.03 3.15
N LEU A 113 8.28 1.31 3.19
CA LEU A 113 9.35 2.15 3.75
C LEU A 113 9.65 1.78 5.20
N LEU A 114 8.63 1.66 6.06
CA LEU A 114 8.81 1.39 7.49
C LEU A 114 9.24 -0.06 7.79
N ALA A 115 8.99 -0.98 6.87
CA ALA A 115 9.51 -2.35 6.97
C ALA A 115 11.01 -2.39 6.67
N ASP A 116 11.50 -1.59 5.71
CA ASP A 116 12.92 -1.50 5.34
C ASP A 116 13.69 -0.55 6.28
N ASN A 117 13.14 0.62 6.57
CA ASN A 117 13.72 1.63 7.45
C ASN A 117 12.73 2.04 8.55
N PRO A 118 12.84 1.47 9.76
CA PRO A 118 11.93 1.76 10.88
C PRO A 118 12.10 3.18 11.48
N ASP A 119 13.19 3.88 11.15
CA ASP A 119 13.49 5.24 11.65
C ASP A 119 13.83 6.18 10.50
N PRO A 120 12.86 6.41 9.56
CA PRO A 120 13.11 7.23 8.39
C PRO A 120 13.27 8.71 8.76
N THR A 121 14.22 9.36 8.10
CA THR A 121 14.28 10.82 8.12
C THR A 121 13.11 11.41 7.33
N ARG A 122 12.82 12.70 7.55
CA ARG A 122 11.83 13.41 6.73
C ARG A 122 12.16 13.34 5.22
N ALA A 123 13.43 13.34 4.86
CA ALA A 123 13.87 13.22 3.47
C ALA A 123 13.55 11.84 2.90
N ASP A 124 13.80 10.76 3.65
CA ASP A 124 13.45 9.39 3.24
C ASP A 124 11.95 9.23 3.00
N ILE A 125 11.13 9.83 3.89
CA ILE A 125 9.67 9.81 3.73
C ILE A 125 9.25 10.53 2.45
N VAL A 126 9.76 11.74 2.22
CA VAL A 126 9.45 12.54 1.02
C VAL A 126 9.86 11.80 -0.24
N ASP A 127 11.04 11.21 -0.26
CA ASP A 127 11.54 10.43 -1.40
C ASP A 127 10.61 9.22 -1.69
N ALA A 128 10.31 8.44 -0.67
CA ALA A 128 9.45 7.26 -0.81
C ALA A 128 8.07 7.60 -1.40
N ILE A 129 7.40 8.67 -0.92
CA ILE A 129 6.06 9.03 -1.40
C ILE A 129 6.07 9.86 -2.69
N SER A 130 7.23 10.32 -3.17
CA SER A 130 7.37 11.16 -4.38
C SER A 130 6.80 10.47 -5.63
N ALA A 131 6.79 9.14 -5.63
CA ALA A 131 6.23 8.32 -6.70
C ALA A 131 4.69 8.26 -6.70
N ASN A 132 4.00 8.85 -5.72
CA ASN A 132 2.55 8.83 -5.56
C ASN A 132 1.98 10.24 -5.58
N ILE A 133 1.03 10.52 -6.47
CA ILE A 133 0.44 11.86 -6.62
C ILE A 133 -0.76 12.02 -5.69
N CYS A 134 -0.72 13.08 -4.87
CA CYS A 134 -1.86 13.59 -4.12
C CYS A 134 -2.22 15.00 -4.61
N ARG A 135 -3.47 15.23 -4.99
CA ARG A 135 -3.95 16.53 -5.47
C ARG A 135 -4.56 17.41 -4.37
N CYS A 136 -4.79 16.85 -3.19
CA CYS A 136 -5.59 17.50 -2.16
C CYS A 136 -4.77 18.07 -0.99
N THR A 137 -3.82 17.27 -0.43
CA THR A 137 -3.23 17.52 0.89
C THR A 137 -2.00 18.44 0.87
N GLY A 138 -1.35 18.62 -0.28
CA GLY A 138 -0.03 19.26 -0.35
C GLY A 138 1.07 18.47 0.35
N TYR A 139 0.83 17.18 0.66
CA TYR A 139 1.76 16.19 1.25
C TYR A 139 2.17 16.41 2.70
N ALA A 140 2.06 17.61 3.27
CA ALA A 140 2.56 17.91 4.62
C ALA A 140 2.01 16.93 5.68
N GLN A 141 0.70 16.76 5.72
CA GLN A 141 0.03 15.86 6.66
C GLN A 141 0.34 14.38 6.39
N ILE A 142 0.58 14.01 5.13
CA ILE A 142 1.01 12.63 4.77
C ILE A 142 2.40 12.35 5.34
N VAL A 143 3.33 13.29 5.20
CA VAL A 143 4.67 13.16 5.78
C VAL A 143 4.62 13.07 7.30
N GLU A 144 3.78 13.90 7.95
CA GLU A 144 3.54 13.84 9.40
C GLU A 144 2.93 12.51 9.84
N ALA A 145 1.96 11.98 9.07
CA ALA A 145 1.35 10.67 9.34
C ALA A 145 2.38 9.55 9.35
N ILE A 146 3.27 9.52 8.34
CA ILE A 146 4.29 8.48 8.23
C ILE A 146 5.33 8.60 9.35
N ALA A 147 5.74 9.82 9.70
CA ALA A 147 6.66 10.06 10.81
C ALA A 147 6.06 9.60 12.15
N LEU A 148 4.77 9.94 12.40
CA LEU A 148 4.04 9.51 13.59
C LEU A 148 3.88 7.99 13.65
N ALA A 149 3.57 7.35 12.52
CA ALA A 149 3.48 5.89 12.43
C ALA A 149 4.82 5.24 12.76
N ALA A 150 5.93 5.75 12.22
CA ALA A 150 7.27 5.26 12.52
C ALA A 150 7.58 5.32 14.02
N GLU A 151 7.28 6.45 14.67
CA GLU A 151 7.47 6.61 16.11
C GLU A 151 6.67 5.58 16.93
N ARG A 152 5.38 5.41 16.59
CA ARG A 152 4.49 4.44 17.26
C ARG A 152 4.97 3.00 17.09
N MET A 153 5.34 2.61 15.89
CA MET A 153 5.82 1.25 15.60
C MET A 153 7.12 0.94 16.33
N ARG A 154 8.05 1.90 16.46
CA ARG A 154 9.25 1.76 17.29
C ARG A 154 8.92 1.64 18.77
N GLY A 155 7.93 2.41 19.25
CA GLY A 155 7.45 2.33 20.63
C GLY A 155 6.84 0.96 20.99
N LEU A 156 6.08 0.37 20.07
CA LEU A 156 5.50 -0.95 20.21
C LEU A 156 6.55 -2.08 20.22
N ASN A 157 7.64 -1.90 19.46
CA ASN A 157 8.74 -2.86 19.37
C ASN A 157 9.78 -2.74 20.51
N ARG A 158 9.66 -1.76 21.42
CA ARG A 158 10.53 -1.67 22.59
C ARG A 158 10.15 -2.75 23.61
N PRO A 159 11.09 -3.64 23.99
CA PRO A 159 10.84 -4.56 25.09
C PRO A 159 10.49 -3.74 26.34
N ALA A 160 9.45 -4.15 27.05
CA ALA A 160 9.05 -3.52 28.30
C ALA A 160 10.29 -3.37 29.20
N ARG A 161 10.62 -2.13 29.61
CA ARG A 161 11.68 -1.91 30.60
C ARG A 161 11.27 -2.70 31.84
N LYS A 162 12.06 -3.72 32.18
CA LYS A 162 11.92 -4.37 33.49
C LYS A 162 12.07 -3.28 34.58
N PRO A 163 11.20 -3.28 35.60
CA PRO A 163 11.30 -2.37 36.73
C PRO A 163 12.61 -2.53 37.49
#